data_94c9bce3c44cfb270ae0297342f4a81f
#
_entry.id   94c9bce3c44cfb270ae0297342f4a81f
#
_cell.length_a   1.000
_cell.length_b   1.000
_cell.length_c   1.000
_cell.angle_alpha   90.00
_cell.angle_beta   90.00
_cell.angle_gamma   90.00
#
_symmetry.space_group_name_H-M   'P 1'
#
loop_
_entity.id
_entity.type
_entity.pdbx_description
1 polymer ?
#
loop_
_entity_poly.entity_id
_entity_poly.type
_entity_poly.pdbx_seq_one_letter_code
_entity_poly.pdbx_strand_id
1 'polypeptide(L)'
;CMGDDFCDNSKEAIENIAKYEASVGVTTIAPATMTLPVEELEDILRTAAEYKKEQNPKGADLVGVNMEGPFISPVKKGAQDERNIMPCDTAICQRFLDASEGLVKFVGLAPEESEDAVAFVEAMKDKVNISLAHTNADYAHAKAAFDAGANHAVHLFNAMPAFTHREPGVVGAVSDSAHVMAEIICDGVHIHPSMVRAAFKMMGADRMILISDSMRATGMPDGQYTLGGLDVKVVGNHATLVSDGALAGSVTNLADCMRTVVKKMEIPLETAVACATINPAKSLG
;
A
#
# COMPACT_ATOMS: atom_id res chain seq x y z
N CYS A 1 -6.49 7.88 -9.68
CA CYS A 1 -6.57 7.48 -11.09
C CYS A 1 -7.43 8.46 -11.88
N MET A 2 -7.12 8.70 -13.16
CA MET A 2 -7.88 9.62 -14.05
C MET A 2 -8.08 11.05 -13.50
N GLY A 3 -7.11 11.55 -12.74
CA GLY A 3 -7.15 12.86 -12.10
C GLY A 3 -7.66 12.87 -10.66
N ASP A 4 -8.36 11.83 -10.24
CA ASP A 4 -8.93 11.70 -8.90
C ASP A 4 -8.01 10.93 -7.95
N ASP A 5 -8.11 11.25 -6.66
CA ASP A 5 -7.42 10.60 -5.56
C ASP A 5 -8.44 10.17 -4.49
N PHE A 6 -8.14 9.05 -3.82
CA PHE A 6 -9.00 8.59 -2.73
C PHE A 6 -9.08 9.63 -1.59
N CYS A 7 -7.99 10.35 -1.36
CA CYS A 7 -7.91 11.42 -0.37
C CYS A 7 -8.56 12.76 -0.79
N ASP A 8 -9.17 12.84 -1.97
CA ASP A 8 -9.95 14.03 -2.37
C ASP A 8 -11.25 14.18 -1.54
N ASN A 9 -11.54 13.23 -0.65
CA ASN A 9 -12.70 13.22 0.26
C ASN A 9 -14.03 13.43 -0.47
N SER A 10 -14.22 12.73 -1.57
CA SER A 10 -15.37 12.88 -2.46
C SER A 10 -15.88 11.51 -2.93
N LYS A 11 -17.20 11.27 -2.77
CA LYS A 11 -17.86 10.08 -3.33
C LYS A 11 -17.70 9.99 -4.84
N GLU A 12 -17.71 11.14 -5.54
CA GLU A 12 -17.51 11.21 -6.99
C GLU A 12 -16.11 10.75 -7.38
N ALA A 13 -15.05 11.18 -6.63
CA ALA A 13 -13.70 10.75 -6.87
C ALA A 13 -13.56 9.23 -6.70
N ILE A 14 -14.13 8.67 -5.63
CA ILE A 14 -14.11 7.21 -5.40
C ILE A 14 -14.84 6.47 -6.54
N GLU A 15 -15.99 6.99 -6.99
CA GLU A 15 -16.76 6.39 -8.08
C GLU A 15 -15.99 6.44 -9.41
N ASN A 16 -15.29 7.53 -9.71
CA ASN A 16 -14.47 7.67 -10.91
C ASN A 16 -13.30 6.70 -10.89
N ILE A 17 -12.60 6.58 -9.75
CA ILE A 17 -11.55 5.57 -9.54
C ILE A 17 -12.11 4.16 -9.76
N ALA A 18 -13.23 3.82 -9.13
CA ALA A 18 -13.85 2.50 -9.26
C ALA A 18 -14.27 2.18 -10.71
N LYS A 19 -14.80 3.16 -11.45
CA LYS A 19 -15.12 3.01 -12.87
C LYS A 19 -13.89 2.80 -13.74
N TYR A 20 -12.82 3.57 -13.48
CA TYR A 20 -11.56 3.41 -14.21
C TYR A 20 -10.97 2.03 -13.98
N GLU A 21 -10.86 1.60 -12.73
CA GLU A 21 -10.30 0.30 -12.37
C GLU A 21 -11.11 -0.85 -13.00
N ALA A 22 -12.45 -0.78 -12.96
CA ALA A 22 -13.30 -1.74 -13.67
C ALA A 22 -13.03 -1.74 -15.19
N SER A 23 -12.80 -0.58 -15.81
CA SER A 23 -12.53 -0.46 -17.25
C SER A 23 -11.23 -1.12 -17.67
N VAL A 24 -10.25 -1.24 -16.77
CA VAL A 24 -8.96 -1.92 -17.01
C VAL A 24 -8.92 -3.34 -16.45
N GLY A 25 -10.07 -3.89 -16.01
CA GLY A 25 -10.24 -5.28 -15.61
C GLY A 25 -10.04 -5.56 -14.12
N VAL A 26 -9.95 -4.53 -13.29
CA VAL A 26 -9.89 -4.64 -11.82
C VAL A 26 -11.32 -4.58 -11.28
N THR A 27 -11.78 -5.65 -10.65
CA THR A 27 -13.17 -5.76 -10.17
C THR A 27 -13.34 -5.40 -8.70
N THR A 28 -12.24 -5.25 -7.97
CA THR A 28 -12.25 -5.04 -6.52
C THR A 28 -11.10 -4.13 -6.14
N ILE A 29 -11.35 -3.12 -5.31
CA ILE A 29 -10.35 -2.15 -4.87
C ILE A 29 -10.30 -2.03 -3.34
N ALA A 30 -9.08 -1.81 -2.84
CA ALA A 30 -8.79 -1.39 -1.48
C ALA A 30 -7.79 -0.21 -1.57
N PRO A 31 -8.27 1.01 -1.80
CA PRO A 31 -7.40 2.18 -1.98
C PRO A 31 -6.63 2.49 -0.70
N ALA A 32 -5.44 3.08 -0.86
CA ALA A 32 -4.64 3.57 0.24
C ALA A 32 -4.96 5.04 0.56
N THR A 33 -4.86 5.40 1.85
CA THR A 33 -4.82 6.81 2.27
C THR A 33 -3.39 7.35 2.16
N MET A 34 -3.25 8.67 2.28
CA MET A 34 -1.97 9.33 2.52
C MET A 34 -1.83 9.67 4.00
N THR A 35 -0.64 10.11 4.42
CA THR A 35 -0.39 10.64 5.77
C THR A 35 -0.92 12.07 5.85
N LEU A 36 -2.10 12.23 6.44
CA LEU A 36 -2.86 13.47 6.58
C LEU A 36 -3.22 13.72 8.05
N PRO A 37 -3.71 14.91 8.42
CA PRO A 37 -4.25 15.16 9.76
C PRO A 37 -5.31 14.13 10.15
N VAL A 38 -5.37 13.76 11.44
CA VAL A 38 -6.26 12.71 11.95
C VAL A 38 -7.72 12.96 11.61
N GLU A 39 -8.18 14.20 11.80
CA GLU A 39 -9.56 14.60 11.53
C GLU A 39 -9.90 14.50 10.03
N GLU A 40 -8.96 14.86 9.15
CA GLU A 40 -9.13 14.73 7.71
C GLU A 40 -9.21 13.26 7.27
N LEU A 41 -8.36 12.40 7.84
CA LEU A 41 -8.42 10.96 7.63
C LEU A 41 -9.78 10.38 8.06
N GLU A 42 -10.31 10.80 9.22
CA GLU A 42 -11.65 10.36 9.65
C GLU A 42 -12.75 10.79 8.67
N ASP A 43 -12.68 12.00 8.13
CA ASP A 43 -13.67 12.49 7.16
C ASP A 43 -13.60 11.70 5.84
N ILE A 44 -12.38 11.40 5.34
CA ILE A 44 -12.16 10.54 4.18
C ILE A 44 -12.76 9.15 4.41
N LEU A 45 -12.52 8.56 5.59
CA LEU A 45 -13.03 7.24 5.94
C LEU A 45 -14.56 7.22 6.05
N ARG A 46 -15.19 8.26 6.63
CA ARG A 46 -16.66 8.41 6.64
C ARG A 46 -17.23 8.52 5.22
N THR A 47 -16.60 9.32 4.36
CA THR A 47 -17.00 9.45 2.95
C THR A 47 -16.91 8.10 2.23
N ALA A 48 -15.85 7.32 2.47
CA ALA A 48 -15.71 5.99 1.90
C ALA A 48 -16.78 5.01 2.42
N ALA A 49 -17.10 5.05 3.72
CA ALA A 49 -18.17 4.23 4.30
C ALA A 49 -19.54 4.57 3.74
N GLU A 50 -19.84 5.85 3.52
CA GLU A 50 -21.07 6.28 2.85
C GLU A 50 -21.10 5.85 1.39
N TYR A 51 -20.00 6.02 0.63
CA TYR A 51 -19.92 5.56 -0.75
C TYR A 51 -20.15 4.05 -0.84
N LYS A 52 -19.58 3.25 0.06
CA LYS A 52 -19.77 1.79 0.08
C LYS A 52 -21.25 1.38 0.14
N LYS A 53 -22.09 2.11 0.86
CA LYS A 53 -23.53 1.84 0.98
C LYS A 53 -24.29 2.06 -0.33
N GLU A 54 -23.79 2.96 -1.18
CA GLU A 54 -24.46 3.44 -2.40
C GLU A 54 -23.68 3.11 -3.68
N GLN A 55 -22.56 2.36 -3.57
CA GLN A 55 -21.62 2.15 -4.68
C GLN A 55 -22.28 1.65 -5.96
N ASN A 56 -21.75 2.11 -7.09
CA ASN A 56 -22.23 1.73 -8.40
C ASN A 56 -21.82 0.28 -8.74
N PRO A 57 -22.77 -0.63 -9.03
CA PRO A 57 -22.42 -2.03 -9.35
C PRO A 57 -21.64 -2.21 -10.67
N LYS A 58 -21.47 -1.14 -11.46
CA LYS A 58 -20.66 -1.16 -12.70
C LYS A 58 -19.22 -0.71 -12.46
N GLY A 59 -18.88 -0.20 -11.28
CA GLY A 59 -17.52 0.09 -10.86
C GLY A 59 -16.88 -1.13 -10.20
N ALA A 60 -15.57 -1.03 -9.90
CA ALA A 60 -14.90 -1.98 -9.03
C ALA A 60 -15.45 -1.88 -7.60
N ASP A 61 -15.61 -3.01 -6.94
CA ASP A 61 -16.17 -3.08 -5.59
C ASP A 61 -15.15 -2.55 -4.57
N LEU A 62 -15.53 -1.51 -3.80
CA LEU A 62 -14.75 -1.00 -2.68
C LEU A 62 -14.91 -1.97 -1.50
N VAL A 63 -13.91 -2.81 -1.22
CA VAL A 63 -13.99 -3.83 -0.15
C VAL A 63 -13.20 -3.49 1.10
N GLY A 64 -12.33 -2.51 1.02
CA GLY A 64 -11.51 -2.09 2.14
C GLY A 64 -10.74 -0.81 1.87
N VAL A 65 -10.05 -0.34 2.89
CA VAL A 65 -9.09 0.78 2.85
C VAL A 65 -7.79 0.32 3.48
N ASN A 66 -6.67 0.64 2.86
CA ASN A 66 -5.33 0.49 3.42
C ASN A 66 -4.86 1.85 3.96
N MET A 67 -4.65 1.95 5.26
CA MET A 67 -4.13 3.18 5.85
C MET A 67 -2.61 3.24 5.72
N GLU A 68 -2.12 4.05 4.79
CA GLU A 68 -0.69 4.34 4.62
C GLU A 68 -0.30 5.57 5.46
N GLY A 69 0.02 5.31 6.71
CA GLY A 69 0.21 6.33 7.73
C GLY A 69 -1.06 6.56 8.57
N PRO A 70 -0.95 7.41 9.60
CA PRO A 70 0.16 8.31 9.93
C PRO A 70 1.32 7.69 10.75
N PHE A 71 1.30 6.40 11.07
CA PHE A 71 2.24 5.72 11.97
C PHE A 71 3.52 5.25 11.26
N ILE A 72 4.06 6.04 10.34
CA ILE A 72 5.20 5.70 9.49
C ILE A 72 6.49 6.42 9.92
N SER A 73 7.63 6.04 9.30
CA SER A 73 8.92 6.66 9.61
C SER A 73 9.17 7.95 8.82
N PRO A 74 9.57 9.05 9.47
CA PRO A 74 9.98 10.26 8.77
C PRO A 74 11.23 10.03 7.90
N VAL A 75 12.07 9.05 8.24
CA VAL A 75 13.26 8.68 7.46
C VAL A 75 12.89 7.99 6.13
N LYS A 76 11.76 7.29 6.11
CA LYS A 76 11.25 6.53 4.95
C LYS A 76 9.91 7.07 4.42
N LYS A 77 9.62 8.32 4.69
CA LYS A 77 8.34 8.95 4.34
C LYS A 77 8.00 8.92 2.84
N GLY A 78 8.99 8.89 1.95
CA GLY A 78 8.75 8.99 0.51
C GLY A 78 7.94 10.24 0.16
N ALA A 79 6.81 10.08 -0.51
CA ALA A 79 5.90 11.16 -0.89
C ALA A 79 4.86 11.53 0.20
N GLN A 80 5.09 11.15 1.46
CA GLN A 80 4.22 11.48 2.58
C GLN A 80 4.61 12.80 3.25
N ASP A 81 3.65 13.52 3.84
CA ASP A 81 3.91 14.77 4.57
C ASP A 81 4.36 14.48 6.00
N GLU A 82 5.64 14.76 6.29
CA GLU A 82 6.25 14.49 7.59
C GLU A 82 5.59 15.22 8.77
N ARG A 83 4.88 16.32 8.52
CA ARG A 83 4.20 17.10 9.55
C ARG A 83 3.04 16.36 10.22
N ASN A 84 2.52 15.34 9.54
CA ASN A 84 1.40 14.52 10.00
C ASN A 84 1.83 13.13 10.48
N ILE A 85 3.14 12.83 10.43
CA ILE A 85 3.68 11.57 10.95
C ILE A 85 3.64 11.58 12.47
N MET A 86 3.23 10.46 13.05
CA MET A 86 3.13 10.30 14.50
C MET A 86 3.45 8.87 14.93
N PRO A 87 3.87 8.66 16.18
CA PRO A 87 3.98 7.32 16.76
C PRO A 87 2.65 6.58 16.73
N CYS A 88 2.68 5.23 16.73
CA CYS A 88 1.46 4.44 16.76
C CYS A 88 0.67 4.69 18.07
N ASP A 89 -0.66 4.83 17.92
CA ASP A 89 -1.59 5.11 19.00
C ASP A 89 -2.86 4.28 18.82
N THR A 90 -3.18 3.44 19.81
CA THR A 90 -4.33 2.54 19.75
C THR A 90 -5.67 3.29 19.77
N ALA A 91 -5.76 4.43 20.48
CA ALA A 91 -6.98 5.23 20.53
C ALA A 91 -7.25 5.92 19.20
N ILE A 92 -6.23 6.48 18.56
CA ILE A 92 -6.34 7.07 17.22
C ILE A 92 -6.65 5.98 16.18
N CYS A 93 -5.98 4.85 16.23
CA CYS A 93 -6.29 3.72 15.35
C CYS A 93 -7.75 3.29 15.50
N GLN A 94 -8.27 3.18 16.72
CA GLN A 94 -9.67 2.83 16.96
C GLN A 94 -10.63 3.88 16.36
N ARG A 95 -10.30 5.19 16.44
CA ARG A 95 -11.09 6.25 15.79
C ARG A 95 -11.20 6.03 14.27
N PHE A 96 -10.12 5.61 13.61
CA PHE A 96 -10.14 5.28 12.17
C PHE A 96 -11.02 4.08 11.87
N LEU A 97 -10.92 3.02 12.69
CA LEU A 97 -11.79 1.84 12.53
C LEU A 97 -13.27 2.21 12.68
N ASP A 98 -13.60 3.04 13.68
CA ASP A 98 -14.97 3.49 13.93
C ASP A 98 -15.48 4.39 12.80
N ALA A 99 -14.67 5.36 12.33
CA ALA A 99 -15.03 6.25 11.23
C ALA A 99 -15.28 5.52 9.91
N SER A 100 -14.54 4.44 9.67
CA SER A 100 -14.64 3.63 8.45
C SER A 100 -15.79 2.63 8.43
N GLU A 101 -16.50 2.45 9.55
CA GLU A 101 -17.55 1.40 9.70
C GLU A 101 -17.05 0.00 9.28
N GLY A 102 -15.77 -0.30 9.56
CA GLY A 102 -15.15 -1.59 9.25
C GLY A 102 -14.54 -1.71 7.84
N LEU A 103 -14.47 -0.62 7.07
CA LEU A 103 -13.78 -0.59 5.77
C LEU A 103 -12.26 -0.57 5.91
N VAL A 104 -11.67 -0.03 6.97
CA VAL A 104 -10.22 -0.13 7.18
C VAL A 104 -9.86 -1.60 7.39
N LYS A 105 -9.04 -2.15 6.48
CA LYS A 105 -8.58 -3.55 6.49
C LYS A 105 -7.11 -3.67 6.86
N PHE A 106 -6.31 -2.64 6.61
CA PHE A 106 -4.89 -2.59 6.92
C PHE A 106 -4.53 -1.27 7.57
N VAL A 107 -3.63 -1.33 8.53
CA VAL A 107 -2.99 -0.15 9.14
C VAL A 107 -1.49 -0.35 9.06
N GLY A 108 -0.83 0.56 8.31
CA GLY A 108 0.60 0.58 8.14
C GLY A 108 1.32 1.24 9.32
N LEU A 109 2.41 0.64 9.77
CA LEU A 109 3.26 1.22 10.80
C LEU A 109 4.75 0.99 10.55
N ALA A 110 5.56 1.88 11.13
CA ALA A 110 7.01 1.76 11.26
C ALA A 110 7.34 1.39 12.72
N PRO A 111 7.66 0.12 13.01
CA PRO A 111 7.79 -0.34 14.40
C PRO A 111 8.95 0.30 15.17
N GLU A 112 9.97 0.79 14.47
CA GLU A 112 11.11 1.49 15.08
C GLU A 112 10.78 2.90 15.60
N GLU A 113 9.67 3.48 15.17
CA GLU A 113 9.28 4.85 15.55
C GLU A 113 8.46 4.92 16.85
N SER A 114 8.18 3.77 17.48
CA SER A 114 7.37 3.71 18.69
C SER A 114 7.92 2.66 19.65
N GLU A 115 8.21 3.07 20.89
CA GLU A 115 8.64 2.13 21.96
C GLU A 115 7.60 1.04 22.22
N ASP A 116 6.31 1.38 22.08
CA ASP A 116 5.17 0.51 22.32
C ASP A 116 4.64 -0.21 21.06
N ALA A 117 5.42 -0.23 19.94
CA ALA A 117 4.95 -0.81 18.67
C ALA A 117 4.47 -2.26 18.81
N VAL A 118 5.18 -3.10 19.57
CA VAL A 118 4.78 -4.48 19.84
C VAL A 118 3.43 -4.54 20.57
N ALA A 119 3.26 -3.73 21.61
CA ALA A 119 2.01 -3.65 22.37
C ALA A 119 0.84 -3.13 21.50
N PHE A 120 1.12 -2.18 20.62
CA PHE A 120 0.14 -1.72 19.63
C PHE A 120 -0.32 -2.85 18.71
N VAL A 121 0.63 -3.61 18.13
CA VAL A 121 0.32 -4.77 17.28
C VAL A 121 -0.53 -5.78 18.04
N GLU A 122 -0.14 -6.16 19.26
CA GLU A 122 -0.89 -7.11 20.09
C GLU A 122 -2.32 -6.64 20.40
N ALA A 123 -2.52 -5.34 20.62
CA ALA A 123 -3.84 -4.76 20.92
C ALA A 123 -4.75 -4.65 19.69
N MET A 124 -4.20 -4.56 18.49
CA MET A 124 -4.96 -4.25 17.28
C MET A 124 -5.10 -5.42 16.30
N LYS A 125 -4.24 -6.44 16.36
CA LYS A 125 -4.19 -7.56 15.39
C LYS A 125 -5.49 -8.34 15.19
N ASP A 126 -6.33 -8.40 16.21
CA ASP A 126 -7.64 -9.10 16.14
C ASP A 126 -8.76 -8.20 15.60
N LYS A 127 -8.46 -6.91 15.36
CA LYS A 127 -9.42 -5.92 14.86
C LYS A 127 -9.13 -5.52 13.41
N VAL A 128 -7.87 -5.49 13.02
CA VAL A 128 -7.40 -5.02 11.71
C VAL A 128 -6.06 -5.68 11.39
N ASN A 129 -5.76 -5.89 10.10
CA ASN A 129 -4.44 -6.35 9.70
C ASN A 129 -3.41 -5.24 9.95
N ILE A 130 -2.30 -5.59 10.57
CA ILE A 130 -1.19 -4.68 10.79
C ILE A 130 -0.10 -4.96 9.76
N SER A 131 0.28 -3.91 9.03
CA SER A 131 1.31 -3.98 8.00
C SER A 131 2.54 -3.15 8.36
N LEU A 132 3.71 -3.58 7.93
CA LEU A 132 4.90 -2.75 7.95
C LEU A 132 4.95 -1.94 6.64
N ALA A 133 5.01 -0.62 6.75
CA ALA A 133 4.98 0.32 5.65
C ALA A 133 5.85 1.54 5.95
N HIS A 134 6.56 2.08 4.95
CA HIS A 134 7.37 3.29 5.11
C HIS A 134 8.21 3.25 6.39
N THR A 135 9.01 2.23 6.55
CA THR A 135 9.74 1.92 7.79
C THR A 135 11.24 1.82 7.54
N ASN A 136 12.03 2.34 8.46
CA ASN A 136 13.47 2.16 8.52
C ASN A 136 13.87 1.04 9.51
N ALA A 137 12.93 0.15 9.85
CA ALA A 137 13.17 -0.94 10.80
C ALA A 137 14.31 -1.83 10.35
N ASP A 138 15.19 -2.15 11.28
CA ASP A 138 16.12 -3.26 11.13
C ASP A 138 15.38 -4.61 11.22
N TYR A 139 16.13 -5.69 11.06
CA TYR A 139 15.56 -7.03 11.13
C TYR A 139 14.88 -7.31 12.48
N ALA A 140 15.48 -6.86 13.59
CA ALA A 140 14.99 -7.17 14.93
C ALA A 140 13.66 -6.48 15.22
N HIS A 141 13.51 -5.18 14.88
CA HIS A 141 12.24 -4.45 15.02
C HIS A 141 11.15 -5.04 14.12
N ALA A 142 11.48 -5.30 12.85
CA ALA A 142 10.51 -5.89 11.93
C ALA A 142 10.06 -7.29 12.39
N LYS A 143 11.02 -8.13 12.80
CA LYS A 143 10.71 -9.49 13.28
C LYS A 143 9.86 -9.48 14.55
N ALA A 144 10.15 -8.58 15.49
CA ALA A 144 9.36 -8.44 16.72
C ALA A 144 7.91 -8.05 16.40
N ALA A 145 7.68 -7.13 15.47
CA ALA A 145 6.32 -6.75 15.04
C ALA A 145 5.59 -7.93 14.38
N PHE A 146 6.25 -8.69 13.50
CA PHE A 146 5.65 -9.89 12.89
C PHE A 146 5.37 -10.98 13.93
N ASP A 147 6.25 -11.21 14.89
CA ASP A 147 6.02 -12.19 15.97
C ASP A 147 4.88 -11.77 16.91
N ALA A 148 4.64 -10.47 17.07
CA ALA A 148 3.50 -9.94 17.82
C ALA A 148 2.16 -10.10 17.09
N GLY A 149 2.18 -10.29 15.77
CA GLY A 149 0.98 -10.53 14.95
C GLY A 149 0.78 -9.61 13.76
N ALA A 150 1.73 -8.71 13.46
CA ALA A 150 1.72 -8.03 12.16
C ALA A 150 1.83 -9.08 11.06
N ASN A 151 1.03 -8.95 10.00
CA ASN A 151 0.84 -10.03 9.03
C ASN A 151 1.02 -9.59 7.57
N HIS A 152 1.50 -8.36 7.35
CA HIS A 152 1.58 -7.78 6.03
C HIS A 152 2.79 -6.87 5.87
N ALA A 153 3.36 -6.79 4.66
CA ALA A 153 4.40 -5.84 4.29
C ALA A 153 3.98 -5.12 3.01
N VAL A 154 3.84 -3.80 3.08
CA VAL A 154 3.39 -2.94 1.96
C VAL A 154 4.55 -2.71 1.00
N HIS A 155 4.29 -2.71 -0.31
CA HIS A 155 5.23 -2.42 -1.42
C HIS A 155 6.69 -2.81 -1.14
N LEU A 156 6.93 -4.10 -0.87
CA LEU A 156 8.21 -4.70 -0.47
C LEU A 156 9.40 -4.07 -1.21
N PHE A 157 10.49 -3.76 -0.51
CA PHE A 157 11.68 -3.00 -0.89
C PHE A 157 11.51 -1.48 -0.92
N ASN A 158 10.32 -0.95 -1.27
CA ASN A 158 10.11 0.49 -1.41
C ASN A 158 9.88 1.11 -0.03
N ALA A 159 10.46 2.28 0.20
CA ALA A 159 10.44 2.96 1.51
C ALA A 159 10.85 2.04 2.69
N MET A 160 11.84 1.16 2.45
CA MET A 160 12.44 0.23 3.42
C MET A 160 13.96 0.35 3.39
N PRO A 161 14.70 -0.17 4.42
CA PRO A 161 16.14 -0.35 4.34
C PRO A 161 16.54 -1.27 3.20
N ALA A 162 17.74 -1.07 2.67
CA ALA A 162 18.28 -1.96 1.64
C ALA A 162 18.46 -3.39 2.19
N PHE A 163 18.05 -4.39 1.41
CA PHE A 163 18.28 -5.80 1.73
C PHE A 163 19.73 -6.17 1.48
N THR A 164 20.51 -6.35 2.54
CA THR A 164 21.92 -6.72 2.45
C THR A 164 22.22 -8.00 3.24
N HIS A 165 23.39 -8.60 2.99
CA HIS A 165 23.77 -9.88 3.60
C HIS A 165 24.12 -9.79 5.12
N ARG A 166 24.28 -8.59 5.68
CA ARG A 166 24.52 -8.37 7.12
C ARG A 166 23.38 -7.63 7.79
N GLU A 167 22.64 -6.84 7.02
CA GLU A 167 21.48 -6.03 7.45
C GLU A 167 20.30 -6.39 6.57
N PRO A 168 19.61 -7.52 6.85
CA PRO A 168 18.52 -7.98 5.97
C PRO A 168 17.22 -7.19 6.12
N GLY A 169 17.10 -6.37 7.17
CA GLY A 169 15.97 -5.46 7.38
C GLY A 169 14.61 -6.13 7.33
N VAL A 170 13.62 -5.35 6.90
CA VAL A 170 12.23 -5.81 6.77
C VAL A 170 12.11 -6.98 5.79
N VAL A 171 12.81 -6.95 4.66
CA VAL A 171 12.74 -8.00 3.63
C VAL A 171 13.18 -9.35 4.18
N GLY A 172 14.26 -9.38 4.97
CA GLY A 172 14.70 -10.59 5.65
C GLY A 172 13.70 -11.08 6.68
N ALA A 173 13.13 -10.18 7.47
CA ALA A 173 12.11 -10.52 8.48
C ALA A 173 10.83 -11.11 7.84
N VAL A 174 10.39 -10.57 6.69
CA VAL A 174 9.28 -11.14 5.90
C VAL A 174 9.61 -12.54 5.41
N SER A 175 10.84 -12.76 4.90
CA SER A 175 11.29 -14.08 4.47
C SER A 175 11.18 -15.13 5.58
N ASP A 176 11.55 -14.76 6.80
CA ASP A 176 11.55 -15.64 7.96
C ASP A 176 10.21 -15.73 8.72
N SER A 177 9.18 -15.02 8.25
CA SER A 177 7.86 -14.98 8.87
C SER A 177 6.79 -15.54 7.91
N ALA A 178 6.57 -16.86 7.96
CA ALA A 178 5.76 -17.59 7.00
C ALA A 178 4.27 -17.15 6.90
N HIS A 179 3.75 -16.47 7.92
CA HIS A 179 2.37 -15.94 7.95
C HIS A 179 2.22 -14.58 7.29
N VAL A 180 3.33 -13.90 6.98
CA VAL A 180 3.31 -12.53 6.46
C VAL A 180 3.10 -12.53 4.96
N MET A 181 2.09 -11.80 4.50
CA MET A 181 1.85 -11.50 3.09
C MET A 181 2.70 -10.30 2.66
N ALA A 182 3.17 -10.28 1.42
CA ALA A 182 4.05 -9.23 0.91
C ALA A 182 3.51 -8.65 -0.40
N GLU A 183 3.26 -7.36 -0.38
CA GLU A 183 2.88 -6.60 -1.58
C GLU A 183 4.11 -6.27 -2.42
N ILE A 184 3.96 -6.27 -3.75
CA ILE A 184 5.03 -5.94 -4.67
C ILE A 184 4.52 -5.17 -5.88
N ILE A 185 5.20 -4.06 -6.23
CA ILE A 185 4.90 -3.25 -7.41
C ILE A 185 5.68 -3.81 -8.60
N CYS A 186 4.98 -4.33 -9.59
CA CYS A 186 5.59 -4.97 -10.77
C CYS A 186 5.43 -4.15 -12.06
N ASP A 187 5.56 -2.83 -11.98
CA ASP A 187 5.44 -1.90 -13.10
C ASP A 187 6.69 -1.85 -14.00
N GLY A 188 7.81 -2.42 -13.55
CA GLY A 188 9.10 -2.37 -14.24
C GLY A 188 9.92 -1.11 -14.00
N VAL A 189 9.48 -0.25 -13.07
CA VAL A 189 10.15 0.98 -12.63
C VAL A 189 10.67 0.82 -11.20
N HIS A 190 9.78 0.44 -10.27
CA HIS A 190 10.07 0.38 -8.84
C HIS A 190 11.09 -0.70 -8.48
N ILE A 191 11.04 -1.86 -9.14
CA ILE A 191 11.88 -3.00 -8.77
C ILE A 191 12.46 -3.64 -10.02
N HIS A 192 13.77 -3.89 -9.98
CA HIS A 192 14.44 -4.60 -11.07
C HIS A 192 13.89 -6.03 -11.24
N PRO A 193 13.67 -6.52 -12.47
CA PRO A 193 13.08 -7.85 -12.72
C PRO A 193 13.75 -9.02 -11.99
N SER A 194 15.08 -9.00 -11.84
CA SER A 194 15.80 -10.04 -11.10
C SER A 194 15.46 -10.04 -9.59
N MET A 195 15.18 -8.86 -9.01
CA MET A 195 14.81 -8.75 -7.61
C MET A 195 13.36 -9.20 -7.38
N VAL A 196 12.46 -8.96 -8.35
CA VAL A 196 11.11 -9.54 -8.31
C VAL A 196 11.19 -11.07 -8.30
N ARG A 197 11.98 -11.68 -9.20
CA ARG A 197 12.18 -13.15 -9.21
C ARG A 197 12.80 -13.66 -7.91
N ALA A 198 13.74 -12.91 -7.31
CA ALA A 198 14.32 -13.27 -6.02
C ALA A 198 13.27 -13.22 -4.90
N ALA A 199 12.44 -12.19 -4.85
CA ALA A 199 11.35 -12.07 -3.89
C ALA A 199 10.38 -13.27 -3.98
N PHE A 200 9.94 -13.63 -5.17
CA PHE A 200 9.08 -14.82 -5.37
C PHE A 200 9.73 -16.12 -4.90
N LYS A 201 11.06 -16.26 -5.07
CA LYS A 201 11.79 -17.44 -4.57
C LYS A 201 11.94 -17.46 -3.05
N MET A 202 12.11 -16.31 -2.43
CA MET A 202 12.26 -16.19 -0.97
C MET A 202 10.93 -16.34 -0.24
N MET A 203 9.88 -15.67 -0.73
CA MET A 203 8.60 -15.57 -0.03
C MET A 203 7.64 -16.73 -0.39
N GLY A 204 7.79 -17.31 -1.59
CA GLY A 204 6.80 -18.22 -2.16
C GLY A 204 5.64 -17.46 -2.82
N ALA A 205 5.10 -18.03 -3.89
CA ALA A 205 4.06 -17.40 -4.70
C ALA A 205 2.72 -17.18 -3.95
N ASP A 206 2.44 -18.00 -2.95
CA ASP A 206 1.22 -17.98 -2.15
C ASP A 206 1.14 -16.83 -1.14
N ARG A 207 2.27 -16.17 -0.86
CA ARG A 207 2.37 -15.00 0.03
C ARG A 207 2.58 -13.68 -0.71
N MET A 208 2.78 -13.71 -2.03
CA MET A 208 3.00 -12.50 -2.82
C MET A 208 1.67 -11.91 -3.29
N ILE A 209 1.55 -10.59 -3.21
CA ILE A 209 0.40 -9.81 -3.68
C ILE A 209 0.91 -8.78 -4.68
N LEU A 210 0.36 -8.80 -5.90
CA LEU A 210 0.61 -7.72 -6.86
C LEU A 210 -0.24 -6.51 -6.52
N ILE A 211 0.42 -5.36 -6.40
CA ILE A 211 -0.24 -4.06 -6.26
C ILE A 211 0.21 -3.14 -7.39
N SER A 212 -0.60 -2.14 -7.68
CA SER A 212 -0.27 -1.09 -8.63
C SER A 212 0.37 0.14 -7.96
N ASP A 213 -0.04 0.44 -6.75
CA ASP A 213 0.30 1.68 -6.06
C ASP A 213 0.02 2.91 -6.94
N SER A 214 -1.13 2.88 -7.64
CA SER A 214 -1.52 3.87 -8.63
C SER A 214 -1.90 5.19 -7.99
N MET A 215 -1.31 6.28 -8.49
CA MET A 215 -1.66 7.62 -8.05
C MET A 215 -2.63 8.31 -9.06
N ARG A 216 -3.08 9.54 -8.76
CA ARG A 216 -4.09 10.27 -9.57
C ARG A 216 -3.77 10.38 -11.06
N ALA A 217 -2.49 10.41 -11.45
CA ALA A 217 -2.09 10.52 -12.85
C ALA A 217 -2.20 9.20 -13.64
N THR A 218 -2.54 8.09 -13.00
CA THR A 218 -2.76 6.82 -13.71
C THR A 218 -3.91 6.96 -14.72
N GLY A 219 -3.64 6.65 -15.98
CA GLY A 219 -4.57 6.85 -17.10
C GLY A 219 -4.56 8.26 -17.70
N MET A 220 -3.74 9.18 -17.18
CA MET A 220 -3.61 10.54 -17.64
C MET A 220 -2.36 10.70 -18.54
N PRO A 221 -2.28 11.76 -19.39
CA PRO A 221 -1.09 12.04 -20.18
C PRO A 221 0.09 12.49 -19.33
N ASP A 222 1.28 12.56 -19.92
CA ASP A 222 2.47 13.18 -19.32
C ASP A 222 2.14 14.61 -18.86
N GLY A 223 2.64 15.00 -17.68
CA GLY A 223 2.32 16.32 -17.12
C GLY A 223 2.75 16.50 -15.68
N GLN A 224 2.21 17.55 -15.07
CA GLN A 224 2.37 17.82 -13.65
C GLN A 224 1.06 17.49 -12.91
N TYR A 225 1.22 16.84 -11.78
CA TYR A 225 0.14 16.37 -10.92
C TYR A 225 0.50 16.60 -9.45
N THR A 226 -0.34 16.18 -8.54
CA THR A 226 -0.07 16.23 -7.09
C THR A 226 -0.30 14.85 -6.46
N LEU A 227 0.42 14.58 -5.38
CA LEU A 227 0.22 13.42 -4.51
C LEU A 227 0.43 13.87 -3.06
N GLY A 228 -0.58 13.74 -2.20
CA GLY A 228 -0.49 14.18 -0.81
C GLY A 228 -0.11 15.67 -0.65
N GLY A 229 -0.50 16.53 -1.60
CA GLY A 229 -0.13 17.95 -1.62
C GLY A 229 1.27 18.26 -2.17
N LEU A 230 2.05 17.24 -2.57
CA LEU A 230 3.36 17.41 -3.17
C LEU A 230 3.28 17.40 -4.71
N ASP A 231 4.10 18.24 -5.36
CA ASP A 231 4.16 18.30 -6.82
C ASP A 231 4.87 17.09 -7.40
N VAL A 232 4.22 16.43 -8.38
CA VAL A 232 4.71 15.25 -9.08
C VAL A 232 4.80 15.54 -10.59
N LYS A 233 5.90 15.13 -11.20
CA LYS A 233 6.09 15.13 -12.65
C LYS A 233 5.95 13.71 -13.19
N VAL A 234 5.13 13.56 -14.24
CA VAL A 234 4.94 12.28 -14.93
C VAL A 234 5.53 12.38 -16.33
N VAL A 235 6.39 11.41 -16.68
CA VAL A 235 6.96 11.22 -18.01
C VAL A 235 6.96 9.73 -18.33
N GLY A 236 6.18 9.32 -19.31
CA GLY A 236 5.97 7.90 -19.63
C GLY A 236 5.37 7.15 -18.44
N ASN A 237 6.09 6.14 -17.93
CA ASN A 237 5.67 5.37 -16.75
C ASN A 237 6.41 5.76 -15.45
N HIS A 238 7.04 6.94 -15.42
CA HIS A 238 7.74 7.46 -14.25
C HIS A 238 6.97 8.62 -13.64
N ALA A 239 6.56 8.48 -12.38
CA ALA A 239 6.05 9.55 -11.53
C ALA A 239 7.12 9.90 -10.49
N THR A 240 7.55 11.14 -10.44
CA THR A 240 8.63 11.59 -9.56
C THR A 240 8.27 12.91 -8.87
N LEU A 241 8.65 13.05 -7.61
CA LEU A 241 8.55 14.32 -6.90
C LEU A 241 9.39 15.38 -7.63
N VAL A 242 8.83 16.58 -7.76
CA VAL A 242 9.55 17.72 -8.38
C VAL A 242 10.67 18.21 -7.47
N SER A 243 10.54 18.03 -6.16
CA SER A 243 11.48 18.52 -5.15
C SER A 243 12.83 17.81 -5.16
N ASP A 244 12.87 16.48 -5.31
CA ASP A 244 14.08 15.65 -5.15
C ASP A 244 14.22 14.52 -6.16
N GLY A 245 13.20 14.31 -7.00
CA GLY A 245 13.21 13.25 -8.03
C GLY A 245 12.90 11.85 -7.50
N ALA A 246 12.50 11.70 -6.24
CA ALA A 246 12.08 10.42 -5.70
C ALA A 246 10.82 9.90 -6.41
N LEU A 247 10.68 8.58 -6.54
CA LEU A 247 9.46 7.97 -7.06
C LEU A 247 8.27 8.32 -6.14
N ALA A 248 7.12 8.57 -6.73
CA ALA A 248 5.92 9.05 -6.04
C ALA A 248 4.68 8.28 -6.53
N GLY A 249 4.44 7.11 -5.95
CA GLY A 249 3.47 6.16 -6.43
C GLY A 249 3.75 5.68 -7.86
N SER A 250 2.80 5.01 -8.48
CA SER A 250 2.91 4.58 -9.87
C SER A 250 1.85 5.22 -10.77
N VAL A 251 2.10 5.16 -12.08
CA VAL A 251 1.12 5.50 -13.13
C VAL A 251 0.68 4.26 -13.93
N THR A 252 0.91 3.09 -13.37
CA THR A 252 0.62 1.79 -13.99
C THR A 252 -0.57 1.14 -13.29
N ASN A 253 -1.60 0.71 -14.02
CA ASN A 253 -2.71 -0.05 -13.45
C ASN A 253 -2.31 -1.50 -13.14
N LEU A 254 -3.11 -2.20 -12.32
CA LEU A 254 -2.80 -3.57 -11.88
C LEU A 254 -2.72 -4.57 -13.04
N ALA A 255 -3.56 -4.43 -14.07
CA ALA A 255 -3.53 -5.33 -15.22
C ALA A 255 -2.22 -5.19 -16.01
N ASP A 256 -1.66 -3.98 -16.10
CA ASP A 256 -0.35 -3.75 -16.73
C ASP A 256 0.81 -4.21 -15.85
N CYS A 257 0.71 -4.10 -14.51
CA CYS A 257 1.64 -4.75 -13.58
C CYS A 257 1.64 -6.27 -13.79
N MET A 258 0.47 -6.89 -13.90
CA MET A 258 0.34 -8.33 -14.16
C MET A 258 0.94 -8.72 -15.51
N ARG A 259 0.70 -7.94 -16.58
CA ARG A 259 1.33 -8.18 -17.89
C ARG A 259 2.85 -8.05 -17.82
N THR A 260 3.35 -7.07 -17.07
CA THR A 260 4.79 -6.80 -16.93
C THR A 260 5.48 -7.91 -16.16
N VAL A 261 4.90 -8.40 -15.07
CA VAL A 261 5.48 -9.49 -14.27
C VAL A 261 5.58 -10.79 -15.08
N VAL A 262 4.61 -11.07 -15.95
CA VAL A 262 4.65 -12.24 -16.83
C VAL A 262 5.66 -12.05 -17.98
N LYS A 263 5.55 -10.93 -18.73
CA LYS A 263 6.30 -10.76 -19.97
C LYS A 263 7.76 -10.33 -19.78
N LYS A 264 8.04 -9.56 -18.71
CA LYS A 264 9.38 -8.99 -18.48
C LYS A 264 10.10 -9.59 -17.27
N MET A 265 9.34 -10.14 -16.32
CA MET A 265 9.90 -10.67 -15.07
C MET A 265 9.83 -12.22 -15.02
N GLU A 266 9.25 -12.86 -16.04
CA GLU A 266 9.24 -14.33 -16.22
C GLU A 266 8.51 -15.08 -15.09
N ILE A 267 7.53 -14.46 -14.45
CA ILE A 267 6.65 -15.13 -13.49
C ILE A 267 5.52 -15.82 -14.28
N PRO A 268 5.21 -17.10 -13.98
CA PRO A 268 4.14 -17.82 -14.66
C PRO A 268 2.79 -17.09 -14.58
N LEU A 269 2.00 -17.16 -15.65
CA LEU A 269 0.71 -16.47 -15.73
C LEU A 269 -0.24 -16.86 -14.59
N GLU A 270 -0.34 -18.16 -14.29
CA GLU A 270 -1.16 -18.66 -13.19
C GLU A 270 -0.75 -18.11 -11.84
N THR A 271 0.56 -17.93 -11.61
CA THR A 271 1.10 -17.30 -10.40
C THR A 271 0.72 -15.82 -10.37
N ALA A 272 0.93 -15.09 -11.47
CA ALA A 272 0.58 -13.67 -11.55
C ALA A 272 -0.91 -13.42 -11.31
N VAL A 273 -1.78 -14.27 -11.87
CA VAL A 273 -3.22 -14.22 -11.63
C VAL A 273 -3.56 -14.49 -10.17
N ALA A 274 -2.97 -15.51 -9.54
CA ALA A 274 -3.20 -15.80 -8.12
C ALA A 274 -2.77 -14.63 -7.22
N CYS A 275 -1.61 -14.01 -7.51
CA CYS A 275 -1.10 -12.85 -6.78
C CYS A 275 -1.95 -11.56 -6.97
N ALA A 276 -2.73 -11.47 -8.03
CA ALA A 276 -3.63 -10.35 -8.30
C ALA A 276 -5.09 -10.62 -7.90
N THR A 277 -5.44 -11.82 -7.43
CA THR A 277 -6.83 -12.22 -7.14
C THR A 277 -6.96 -12.96 -5.81
N ILE A 278 -6.55 -14.23 -5.76
CA ILE A 278 -6.75 -15.11 -4.59
C ILE A 278 -5.92 -14.62 -3.39
N ASN A 279 -4.68 -14.22 -3.62
CA ASN A 279 -3.80 -13.81 -2.53
C ASN A 279 -4.27 -12.51 -1.85
N PRO A 280 -4.58 -11.41 -2.59
CA PRO A 280 -5.14 -10.23 -1.95
C PRO A 280 -6.50 -10.51 -1.28
N ALA A 281 -7.35 -11.35 -1.86
CA ALA A 281 -8.62 -11.73 -1.23
C ALA A 281 -8.41 -12.46 0.11
N LYS A 282 -7.45 -13.38 0.18
CA LYS A 282 -7.07 -14.05 1.45
C LYS A 282 -6.51 -13.08 2.48
N SER A 283 -5.76 -12.08 2.03
CA SER A 283 -5.16 -11.09 2.92
C SER A 283 -6.20 -10.13 3.51
N LEU A 284 -7.28 -9.86 2.79
CA LEU A 284 -8.40 -9.03 3.26
C LEU A 284 -9.29 -9.75 4.30
N GLY A 285 -9.33 -11.08 4.30
CA GLY A 285 -10.17 -11.91 5.17
C GLY A 285 -11.44 -12.45 4.52
#